data_52246fa496435d559c8ab2f75a4a1383
#
_entry.id   52246fa496435d559c8ab2f75a4a1383
#
_cell.length_a   1.000
_cell.length_b   1.000
_cell.length_c   1.000
_cell.angle_alpha   90.00
_cell.angle_beta   90.00
_cell.angle_gamma   90.00
#
_symmetry.space_group_name_H-M   'P 1'
#
loop_
_entity.id
_entity.type
_entity.pdbx_description
1 polymer ?
#
loop_
_entity_poly.entity_id
_entity_poly.type
_entity_poly.pdbx_seq_one_letter_code
_entity_poly.pdbx_strand_id
1 'polypeptide(L)'
;VLDRIARISQSHPITVILGSLAAAAVALVVGLLLVGGLSASGFNDPGSDAVLAQNAVVDATGASAVPSMVAIVDPGVPIASPEGQAAVARVVRAMGQDPGVARVAAPVPGQDVLVSSDGDKASVLAFFGDIDDDESQRTAARLETQLERIPGVTVGGGWTAAAETSSIVGEDLLRAELIAFPLLFLVSLWVFRGLVASLLPPLMGALVIFGGFFFLGVGNEVFGLSVYALTLVTGLGLGLAIDYSLLIVSRYREEIARTGPGYEALATTMRT
;
A
#
# COMPACT_ATOMS: atom_id res chain seq x y z
N VAL A 1 32.30 -3.97 18.15
CA VAL A 1 31.28 -4.64 17.33
C VAL A 1 31.74 -4.66 15.86
N LEU A 2 32.09 -3.52 15.27
CA LEU A 2 32.47 -3.36 13.85
C LEU A 2 33.66 -4.24 13.45
N ASP A 3 34.72 -4.32 14.28
CA ASP A 3 35.89 -5.16 14.01
C ASP A 3 35.53 -6.67 13.98
N ARG A 4 34.53 -7.10 14.77
CA ARG A 4 34.06 -8.47 14.75
C ARG A 4 33.31 -8.79 13.47
N ILE A 5 32.48 -7.85 13.01
CA ILE A 5 31.76 -7.96 11.75
C ILE A 5 32.73 -8.01 10.57
N ALA A 6 33.71 -7.09 10.52
CA ALA A 6 34.75 -7.06 9.49
C ALA A 6 35.50 -8.40 9.41
N ARG A 7 35.86 -8.98 10.55
CA ARG A 7 36.58 -10.26 10.62
C ARG A 7 35.72 -11.44 10.12
N ILE A 8 34.44 -11.48 10.51
CA ILE A 8 33.51 -12.54 10.07
C ILE A 8 33.29 -12.44 8.58
N SER A 9 33.06 -11.21 8.06
CA SER A 9 32.80 -10.97 6.65
C SER A 9 33.99 -11.37 5.78
N GLN A 10 35.21 -11.19 6.26
CA GLN A 10 36.41 -11.58 5.53
C GLN A 10 36.73 -13.09 5.63
N SER A 11 36.52 -13.69 6.81
CA SER A 11 36.83 -15.13 7.00
C SER A 11 35.80 -16.03 6.30
N HIS A 12 34.55 -15.60 6.18
CA HIS A 12 33.47 -16.40 5.61
C HIS A 12 32.57 -15.57 4.65
N PRO A 13 33.13 -15.01 3.56
CA PRO A 13 32.39 -14.06 2.70
C PRO A 13 31.15 -14.69 2.07
N ILE A 14 31.26 -15.93 1.59
CA ILE A 14 30.13 -16.63 0.96
C ILE A 14 29.02 -16.90 1.98
N THR A 15 29.35 -17.29 3.19
CA THR A 15 28.35 -17.53 4.25
C THR A 15 27.62 -16.26 4.63
N VAL A 16 28.32 -15.13 4.71
CA VAL A 16 27.72 -13.81 5.00
C VAL A 16 26.79 -13.40 3.88
N ILE A 17 27.22 -13.51 2.61
CA ILE A 17 26.40 -13.17 1.44
C ILE A 17 25.15 -14.06 1.39
N LEU A 18 25.31 -15.37 1.48
CA LEU A 18 24.18 -16.31 1.45
C LEU A 18 23.23 -16.10 2.65
N GLY A 19 23.78 -15.85 3.84
CA GLY A 19 22.99 -15.53 5.03
C GLY A 19 22.19 -14.24 4.88
N SER A 20 22.80 -13.20 4.33
CA SER A 20 22.10 -11.92 4.05
C SER A 20 21.00 -12.08 3.00
N LEU A 21 21.26 -12.83 1.92
CA LEU A 21 20.26 -13.10 0.89
C LEU A 21 19.11 -13.97 1.42
N ALA A 22 19.42 -14.98 2.24
CA ALA A 22 18.39 -15.80 2.87
C ALA A 22 17.53 -14.98 3.84
N ALA A 23 18.15 -14.13 4.68
CA ALA A 23 17.44 -13.23 5.56
C ALA A 23 16.56 -12.23 4.79
N ALA A 24 17.07 -11.70 3.68
CA ALA A 24 16.31 -10.82 2.80
C ALA A 24 15.11 -11.53 2.14
N ALA A 25 15.31 -12.78 1.69
CA ALA A 25 14.22 -13.56 1.12
C ALA A 25 13.12 -13.86 2.15
N VAL A 26 13.50 -14.21 3.38
CA VAL A 26 12.55 -14.39 4.49
C VAL A 26 11.84 -13.07 4.81
N ALA A 27 12.58 -11.96 4.91
CA ALA A 27 12.01 -10.64 5.18
C ALA A 27 11.03 -10.22 4.09
N LEU A 28 11.35 -10.48 2.81
CA LEU A 28 10.46 -10.22 1.69
C LEU A 28 9.18 -11.05 1.79
N VAL A 29 9.29 -12.36 1.97
CA VAL A 29 8.11 -13.25 2.02
C VAL A 29 7.20 -12.88 3.19
N VAL A 30 7.78 -12.75 4.40
CA VAL A 30 7.01 -12.37 5.59
C VAL A 30 6.46 -10.96 5.45
N GLY A 31 7.27 -10.02 4.95
CA GLY A 31 6.85 -8.64 4.72
C GLY A 31 5.67 -8.55 3.75
N LEU A 32 5.71 -9.23 2.61
CA LEU A 32 4.61 -9.24 1.64
C LEU A 32 3.32 -9.83 2.20
N LEU A 33 3.42 -10.84 3.08
CA LEU A 33 2.25 -11.44 3.74
C LEU A 33 1.59 -10.48 4.74
N LEU A 34 2.37 -9.65 5.42
CA LEU A 34 1.91 -8.76 6.47
C LEU A 34 1.55 -7.34 5.97
N VAL A 35 2.23 -6.85 4.91
CA VAL A 35 2.01 -5.50 4.34
C VAL A 35 0.63 -5.34 3.73
N GLY A 36 -0.03 -6.44 3.29
CA GLY A 36 -1.38 -6.39 2.74
C GLY A 36 -2.46 -5.88 3.70
N GLY A 37 -2.19 -5.83 5.00
CA GLY A 37 -3.08 -5.29 6.03
C GLY A 37 -2.82 -3.82 6.39
N LEU A 38 -2.02 -3.08 5.62
CA LEU A 38 -1.79 -1.65 5.86
C LEU A 38 -3.06 -0.84 5.54
N SER A 39 -3.51 -0.03 6.51
CA SER A 39 -4.71 0.79 6.35
C SER A 39 -4.51 1.89 5.31
N ALA A 40 -5.44 2.00 4.35
CA ALA A 40 -5.50 3.17 3.45
C ALA A 40 -6.00 4.43 4.18
N SER A 41 -6.65 4.25 5.34
CA SER A 41 -7.31 5.33 6.07
C SER A 41 -6.39 6.11 7.00
N GLY A 42 -5.22 5.68 7.33
CA GLY A 42 -4.21 6.21 8.28
C GLY A 42 -4.28 7.67 8.79
N PHE A 43 -5.38 8.36 8.47
CA PHE A 43 -5.69 9.73 8.91
C PHE A 43 -6.73 9.77 10.05
N ASN A 44 -7.30 8.63 10.43
CA ASN A 44 -8.29 8.57 11.50
C ASN A 44 -7.60 8.28 12.84
N ASP A 45 -7.64 9.23 13.75
CA ASP A 45 -7.27 8.99 15.14
C ASP A 45 -8.42 8.25 15.84
N PRO A 46 -8.23 7.00 16.29
CA PRO A 46 -9.27 6.23 16.99
C PRO A 46 -9.80 6.92 18.26
N GLY A 47 -9.01 7.81 18.85
CA GLY A 47 -9.36 8.60 20.02
C GLY A 47 -10.10 9.91 19.71
N SER A 48 -10.27 10.28 18.43
CA SER A 48 -10.96 11.52 18.08
C SER A 48 -12.48 11.43 18.35
N ASP A 49 -13.06 12.56 18.73
CA ASP A 49 -14.52 12.66 18.98
C ASP A 49 -15.34 12.24 17.75
N ALA A 50 -14.84 12.48 16.55
CA ALA A 50 -15.51 12.09 15.32
C ALA A 50 -15.59 10.56 15.16
N VAL A 51 -14.48 9.85 15.42
CA VAL A 51 -14.44 8.38 15.35
C VAL A 51 -15.27 7.78 16.49
N LEU A 52 -15.17 8.33 17.69
CA LEU A 52 -15.98 7.88 18.83
C LEU A 52 -17.49 8.04 18.58
N ALA A 53 -17.91 9.16 17.98
CA ALA A 53 -19.30 9.38 17.59
C ALA A 53 -19.74 8.41 16.50
N GLN A 54 -18.88 8.14 15.51
CA GLN A 54 -19.17 7.18 14.44
C GLN A 54 -19.34 5.76 15.00
N ASN A 55 -18.43 5.33 15.87
CA ASN A 55 -18.49 4.03 16.52
C ASN A 55 -19.77 3.89 17.39
N ALA A 56 -20.16 4.93 18.13
CA ALA A 56 -21.39 4.92 18.90
C ALA A 56 -22.64 4.74 18.03
N VAL A 57 -22.64 5.26 16.79
CA VAL A 57 -23.75 5.01 15.85
C VAL A 57 -23.70 3.57 15.33
N VAL A 58 -22.54 3.04 15.01
CA VAL A 58 -22.38 1.63 14.59
C VAL A 58 -22.85 0.70 15.69
N ASP A 59 -22.43 0.92 16.92
CA ASP A 59 -22.85 0.13 18.11
C ASP A 59 -24.37 0.16 18.31
N ALA A 60 -24.98 1.33 18.08
CA ALA A 60 -26.43 1.50 18.29
C ALA A 60 -27.29 0.97 17.13
N THR A 61 -26.79 0.98 15.90
CA THR A 61 -27.58 0.73 14.68
C THR A 61 -27.13 -0.49 13.89
N GLY A 62 -25.94 -1.01 14.14
CA GLY A 62 -25.29 -2.07 13.37
C GLY A 62 -24.82 -1.62 11.98
N ALA A 63 -24.81 -0.30 11.69
CA ALA A 63 -24.44 0.24 10.39
C ALA A 63 -23.65 1.53 10.53
N SER A 64 -22.76 1.79 9.57
CA SER A 64 -22.00 3.05 9.49
C SER A 64 -22.93 4.28 9.56
N ALA A 65 -22.45 5.33 10.21
CA ALA A 65 -23.14 6.62 10.30
C ALA A 65 -23.20 7.38 8.97
N VAL A 66 -22.21 7.15 8.11
CA VAL A 66 -22.08 7.78 6.79
C VAL A 66 -22.12 6.73 5.68
N PRO A 67 -22.57 7.09 4.47
CA PRO A 67 -22.54 6.16 3.35
C PRO A 67 -21.10 5.69 3.09
N SER A 68 -20.91 4.37 3.13
CA SER A 68 -19.62 3.73 2.87
C SER A 68 -19.32 3.67 1.36
N MET A 69 -20.39 3.54 0.55
CA MET A 69 -20.33 3.51 -0.91
C MET A 69 -21.56 4.20 -1.51
N VAL A 70 -21.39 4.83 -2.64
CA VAL A 70 -22.45 5.49 -3.41
C VAL A 70 -22.42 4.95 -4.84
N ALA A 71 -23.57 4.51 -5.36
CA ALA A 71 -23.74 4.21 -6.76
C ALA A 71 -24.70 5.22 -7.40
N ILE A 72 -24.24 5.86 -8.47
CA ILE A 72 -25.08 6.69 -9.32
C ILE A 72 -25.61 5.81 -10.45
N VAL A 73 -26.92 5.74 -10.58
CA VAL A 73 -27.63 4.97 -11.60
C VAL A 73 -28.17 5.92 -12.64
N ASP A 74 -27.68 5.81 -13.88
CA ASP A 74 -28.11 6.56 -15.06
C ASP A 74 -28.61 5.56 -16.12
N PRO A 75 -29.89 5.19 -16.11
CA PRO A 75 -30.42 4.19 -17.03
C PRO A 75 -30.66 4.72 -18.43
N GLY A 76 -30.44 6.01 -18.72
CA GLY A 76 -30.79 6.68 -19.98
C GLY A 76 -32.29 6.91 -20.18
N VAL A 77 -33.09 6.67 -19.13
CA VAL A 77 -34.54 6.92 -19.09
C VAL A 77 -34.90 7.48 -17.71
N PRO A 78 -36.01 8.20 -17.57
CA PRO A 78 -36.42 8.77 -16.30
C PRO A 78 -36.49 7.69 -15.20
N ILE A 79 -35.98 8.01 -14.01
CA ILE A 79 -35.99 7.08 -12.87
C ILE A 79 -37.39 6.66 -12.47
N ALA A 80 -38.39 7.53 -12.66
CA ALA A 80 -39.79 7.21 -12.39
C ALA A 80 -40.38 6.18 -13.36
N SER A 81 -39.73 5.89 -14.50
CA SER A 81 -40.20 4.88 -15.44
C SER A 81 -40.01 3.45 -14.88
N PRO A 82 -40.78 2.45 -15.39
CA PRO A 82 -40.60 1.06 -14.96
C PRO A 82 -39.18 0.54 -15.20
N GLU A 83 -38.53 0.95 -16.30
CA GLU A 83 -37.15 0.59 -16.61
C GLU A 83 -36.16 1.26 -15.66
N GLY A 84 -36.36 2.55 -15.34
CA GLY A 84 -35.56 3.29 -14.37
C GLY A 84 -35.62 2.66 -12.98
N GLN A 85 -36.82 2.36 -12.52
CA GLN A 85 -37.04 1.66 -11.23
C GLN A 85 -36.41 0.27 -11.22
N ALA A 86 -36.48 -0.48 -12.33
CA ALA A 86 -35.85 -1.78 -12.44
C ALA A 86 -34.31 -1.67 -12.41
N ALA A 87 -33.74 -0.61 -12.99
CA ALA A 87 -32.29 -0.36 -12.91
C ALA A 87 -31.85 -0.08 -11.46
N VAL A 88 -32.54 0.81 -10.75
CA VAL A 88 -32.29 1.08 -9.32
C VAL A 88 -32.41 -0.21 -8.49
N ALA A 89 -33.48 -0.98 -8.70
CA ALA A 89 -33.72 -2.23 -7.97
C ALA A 89 -32.63 -3.30 -8.21
N ARG A 90 -31.97 -3.31 -9.39
CA ARG A 90 -30.82 -4.19 -9.64
C ARG A 90 -29.63 -3.80 -8.77
N VAL A 91 -29.30 -2.49 -8.68
CA VAL A 91 -28.21 -1.98 -7.85
C VAL A 91 -28.47 -2.22 -6.37
N VAL A 92 -29.70 -1.94 -5.89
CA VAL A 92 -30.10 -2.19 -4.50
C VAL A 92 -29.94 -3.67 -4.14
N ARG A 93 -30.34 -4.59 -5.01
CA ARG A 93 -30.16 -6.03 -4.78
C ARG A 93 -28.71 -6.44 -4.78
N ALA A 94 -27.91 -5.92 -5.72
CA ALA A 94 -26.48 -6.23 -5.79
C ALA A 94 -25.75 -5.78 -4.51
N MET A 95 -26.00 -4.56 -4.04
CA MET A 95 -25.43 -4.07 -2.79
C MET A 95 -25.94 -4.83 -1.57
N GLY A 96 -27.26 -5.08 -1.47
CA GLY A 96 -27.85 -5.73 -0.30
C GLY A 96 -27.57 -7.23 -0.18
N GLN A 97 -26.98 -7.86 -1.20
CA GLN A 97 -26.55 -9.26 -1.16
C GLN A 97 -25.14 -9.45 -0.61
N ASP A 98 -24.33 -8.37 -0.53
CA ASP A 98 -22.99 -8.46 0.03
C ASP A 98 -23.05 -8.50 1.56
N PRO A 99 -22.41 -9.47 2.22
CA PRO A 99 -22.47 -9.63 3.68
C PRO A 99 -21.87 -8.47 4.45
N GLY A 100 -20.99 -7.68 3.86
CA GLY A 100 -20.41 -6.48 4.46
C GLY A 100 -21.36 -5.27 4.49
N VAL A 101 -22.50 -5.33 3.79
CA VAL A 101 -23.48 -4.24 3.71
C VAL A 101 -24.60 -4.48 4.74
N ALA A 102 -24.68 -3.61 5.74
CA ALA A 102 -25.73 -3.67 6.76
C ALA A 102 -27.04 -3.01 6.29
N ARG A 103 -26.94 -1.95 5.47
CA ARG A 103 -28.11 -1.17 5.02
C ARG A 103 -27.88 -0.58 3.64
N VAL A 104 -28.93 -0.56 2.84
CA VAL A 104 -28.97 0.17 1.55
C VAL A 104 -30.08 1.22 1.62
N ALA A 105 -29.76 2.46 1.23
CA ALA A 105 -30.76 3.51 1.02
C ALA A 105 -30.85 3.81 -0.49
N ALA A 106 -32.08 3.91 -0.98
CA ALA A 106 -32.40 4.14 -2.38
C ALA A 106 -33.57 5.11 -2.50
N PRO A 107 -33.82 5.69 -3.67
CA PRO A 107 -34.98 6.53 -3.89
C PRO A 107 -36.29 5.84 -3.51
N VAL A 108 -37.13 6.57 -2.81
CA VAL A 108 -38.48 6.11 -2.44
C VAL A 108 -39.49 6.82 -3.34
N PRO A 109 -40.47 6.11 -3.94
CA PRO A 109 -41.50 6.73 -4.77
C PRO A 109 -42.20 7.86 -4.02
N GLY A 110 -42.25 9.04 -4.65
CA GLY A 110 -42.85 10.24 -4.07
C GLY A 110 -41.95 11.07 -3.16
N GLN A 111 -40.65 10.68 -3.04
CA GLN A 111 -39.63 11.49 -2.38
C GLN A 111 -38.47 11.73 -3.34
N ASP A 112 -38.21 13.01 -3.65
CA ASP A 112 -37.14 13.40 -4.57
C ASP A 112 -35.72 13.35 -3.97
N VAL A 113 -35.61 12.86 -2.73
CA VAL A 113 -34.32 12.63 -2.08
C VAL A 113 -33.63 11.47 -2.79
N LEU A 114 -32.34 11.62 -3.15
CA LEU A 114 -31.55 10.66 -3.91
C LEU A 114 -31.90 10.55 -5.41
N VAL A 115 -32.74 11.42 -5.94
CA VAL A 115 -32.99 11.57 -7.38
C VAL A 115 -32.44 12.92 -7.82
N SER A 116 -31.81 12.97 -9.01
CA SER A 116 -31.31 14.21 -9.59
C SER A 116 -32.46 15.18 -9.93
N SER A 117 -32.16 16.46 -10.01
CA SER A 117 -33.15 17.50 -10.24
C SER A 117 -33.88 17.38 -11.61
N ASP A 118 -33.23 16.72 -12.59
CA ASP A 118 -33.79 16.40 -13.92
C ASP A 118 -34.58 15.08 -13.93
N GLY A 119 -34.53 14.31 -12.86
CA GLY A 119 -35.22 13.03 -12.72
C GLY A 119 -34.59 11.85 -13.44
N ASP A 120 -33.43 12.05 -14.07
CA ASP A 120 -32.80 11.04 -14.95
C ASP A 120 -31.78 10.15 -14.24
N LYS A 121 -31.31 10.57 -13.07
CA LYS A 121 -30.30 9.82 -12.27
C LYS A 121 -30.75 9.59 -10.85
N ALA A 122 -30.28 8.49 -10.28
CA ALA A 122 -30.54 8.15 -8.88
C ALA A 122 -29.26 7.78 -8.15
N SER A 123 -29.19 8.14 -6.86
CA SER A 123 -28.14 7.69 -5.96
C SER A 123 -28.64 6.53 -5.10
N VAL A 124 -27.85 5.46 -5.03
CA VAL A 124 -28.07 4.33 -4.12
C VAL A 124 -26.90 4.30 -3.15
N LEU A 125 -27.17 4.32 -1.86
CA LEU A 125 -26.18 4.43 -0.79
C LEU A 125 -26.08 3.11 -0.05
N ALA A 126 -24.86 2.56 0.06
CA ALA A 126 -24.58 1.43 0.92
C ALA A 126 -23.91 1.89 2.23
N PHE A 127 -24.36 1.33 3.33
CA PHE A 127 -23.80 1.53 4.66
C PHE A 127 -23.25 0.18 5.11
N PHE A 128 -21.94 0.12 5.33
CA PHE A 128 -21.32 -1.11 5.80
C PHE A 128 -21.65 -1.37 7.27
N GLY A 129 -21.57 -2.63 7.67
CA GLY A 129 -21.77 -3.06 9.03
C GLY A 129 -20.59 -2.77 9.94
N ASP A 130 -20.58 -3.43 11.09
CA ASP A 130 -19.45 -3.45 12.01
C ASP A 130 -18.37 -4.41 11.47
N ILE A 131 -17.60 -3.92 10.50
CA ILE A 131 -16.48 -4.62 9.86
C ILE A 131 -15.25 -3.73 9.92
N ASP A 132 -14.07 -4.35 9.98
CA ASP A 132 -12.81 -3.61 10.02
C ASP A 132 -12.49 -2.90 8.70
N ASP A 133 -11.47 -2.05 8.71
CA ASP A 133 -11.05 -1.26 7.56
C ASP A 133 -10.66 -2.14 6.37
N ASP A 134 -10.00 -3.28 6.62
CA ASP A 134 -9.57 -4.22 5.59
C ASP A 134 -10.76 -4.90 4.91
N GLU A 135 -11.73 -5.34 5.69
CA GLU A 135 -12.96 -5.93 5.14
C GLU A 135 -13.82 -4.87 4.45
N SER A 136 -13.84 -3.63 4.95
CA SER A 136 -14.49 -2.49 4.29
C SER A 136 -13.91 -2.21 2.91
N GLN A 137 -12.58 -2.23 2.76
CA GLN A 137 -11.92 -2.09 1.46
C GLN A 137 -12.23 -3.26 0.53
N ARG A 138 -12.16 -4.50 1.04
CA ARG A 138 -12.49 -5.70 0.23
C ARG A 138 -13.94 -5.68 -0.22
N THR A 139 -14.86 -5.29 0.66
CA THR A 139 -16.29 -5.12 0.35
C THR A 139 -16.48 -4.06 -0.73
N ALA A 140 -15.83 -2.91 -0.60
CA ALA A 140 -15.89 -1.86 -1.61
C ALA A 140 -15.38 -2.33 -2.97
N ALA A 141 -14.21 -2.98 -3.03
CA ALA A 141 -13.62 -3.48 -4.28
C ALA A 141 -14.48 -4.58 -4.94
N ARG A 142 -15.08 -5.48 -4.15
CA ARG A 142 -16.02 -6.50 -4.68
C ARG A 142 -17.25 -5.86 -5.28
N LEU A 143 -17.88 -4.93 -4.56
CA LEU A 143 -19.08 -4.23 -5.01
C LEU A 143 -18.80 -3.36 -6.22
N GLU A 144 -17.70 -2.63 -6.26
CA GLU A 144 -17.27 -1.84 -7.41
C GLU A 144 -17.18 -2.71 -8.66
N THR A 145 -16.40 -3.80 -8.60
CA THR A 145 -16.27 -4.75 -9.73
C THR A 145 -17.62 -5.32 -10.18
N GLN A 146 -18.56 -5.54 -9.25
CA GLN A 146 -19.88 -6.09 -9.56
C GLN A 146 -20.82 -5.04 -10.18
N LEU A 147 -20.80 -3.83 -9.64
CA LEU A 147 -21.71 -2.75 -10.04
C LEU A 147 -21.30 -2.10 -11.35
N GLU A 148 -19.99 -1.97 -11.63
CA GLU A 148 -19.50 -1.45 -12.91
C GLU A 148 -19.90 -2.31 -14.12
N ARG A 149 -20.23 -3.58 -13.90
CA ARG A 149 -20.78 -4.45 -14.96
C ARG A 149 -22.22 -4.12 -15.32
N ILE A 150 -22.89 -3.29 -14.51
CA ILE A 150 -24.27 -2.85 -14.78
C ILE A 150 -24.20 -1.59 -15.63
N PRO A 151 -24.74 -1.59 -16.87
CA PRO A 151 -24.70 -0.42 -17.72
C PRO A 151 -25.36 0.80 -17.05
N GLY A 152 -24.70 1.96 -17.15
CA GLY A 152 -25.20 3.22 -16.60
C GLY A 152 -25.02 3.33 -15.08
N VAL A 153 -24.16 2.51 -14.46
CA VAL A 153 -23.83 2.63 -13.04
C VAL A 153 -22.40 3.14 -12.89
N THR A 154 -22.25 4.18 -12.08
CA THR A 154 -20.95 4.71 -11.65
C THR A 154 -20.87 4.61 -10.14
N VAL A 155 -19.75 4.12 -9.64
CA VAL A 155 -19.55 3.86 -8.21
C VAL A 155 -18.51 4.83 -7.65
N GLY A 156 -18.67 5.21 -6.39
CA GLY A 156 -17.73 6.03 -5.64
C GLY A 156 -18.01 5.96 -4.15
N GLY A 157 -17.18 6.64 -3.38
CA GLY A 157 -17.30 6.68 -1.91
C GLY A 157 -15.94 6.65 -1.23
N GLY A 158 -15.94 6.78 0.09
CA GLY A 158 -14.68 6.82 0.86
C GLY A 158 -13.87 5.54 0.73
N TRP A 159 -14.51 4.39 0.85
CA TRP A 159 -13.83 3.10 0.77
C TRP A 159 -13.44 2.70 -0.66
N THR A 160 -14.22 3.10 -1.68
CA THR A 160 -13.84 2.92 -3.08
C THR A 160 -12.58 3.73 -3.41
N ALA A 161 -12.58 5.02 -3.04
CA ALA A 161 -11.42 5.89 -3.22
C ALA A 161 -10.18 5.38 -2.44
N ALA A 162 -10.38 4.83 -1.25
CA ALA A 162 -9.30 4.24 -0.46
C ALA A 162 -8.70 3.00 -1.15
N ALA A 163 -9.54 2.09 -1.65
CA ALA A 163 -9.12 0.90 -2.37
C ALA A 163 -8.38 1.26 -3.67
N GLU A 164 -8.91 2.19 -4.45
CA GLU A 164 -8.28 2.71 -5.67
C GLU A 164 -6.92 3.36 -5.37
N THR A 165 -6.87 4.21 -4.35
CA THR A 165 -5.61 4.86 -3.93
C THR A 165 -4.55 3.84 -3.55
N SER A 166 -4.92 2.80 -2.79
CA SER A 166 -3.98 1.74 -2.39
C SER A 166 -3.42 0.98 -3.60
N SER A 167 -4.26 0.68 -4.59
CA SER A 167 -3.82 0.00 -5.82
C SER A 167 -2.91 0.88 -6.66
N ILE A 168 -3.25 2.16 -6.85
CA ILE A 168 -2.45 3.13 -7.61
C ILE A 168 -1.07 3.33 -6.94
N VAL A 169 -1.05 3.51 -5.61
CA VAL A 169 0.22 3.66 -4.87
C VAL A 169 1.11 2.42 -5.04
N GLY A 170 0.53 1.22 -4.97
CA GLY A 170 1.28 -0.03 -5.18
C GLY A 170 1.86 -0.15 -6.59
N GLU A 171 1.05 0.15 -7.62
CA GLU A 171 1.51 0.12 -9.02
C GLU A 171 2.57 1.18 -9.32
N ASP A 172 2.39 2.41 -8.86
CA ASP A 172 3.32 3.50 -9.08
C ASP A 172 4.65 3.26 -8.36
N LEU A 173 4.60 2.69 -7.15
CA LEU A 173 5.80 2.28 -6.43
C LEU A 173 6.58 1.23 -7.22
N LEU A 174 5.91 0.18 -7.70
CA LEU A 174 6.55 -0.86 -8.51
C LEU A 174 7.16 -0.29 -9.80
N ARG A 175 6.45 0.60 -10.50
CA ARG A 175 6.95 1.28 -11.70
C ARG A 175 8.17 2.14 -11.39
N ALA A 176 8.13 2.92 -10.30
CA ALA A 176 9.25 3.74 -9.86
C ALA A 176 10.49 2.89 -9.56
N GLU A 177 10.32 1.77 -8.86
CA GLU A 177 11.41 0.84 -8.55
C GLU A 177 11.98 0.18 -9.81
N LEU A 178 11.14 -0.28 -10.73
CA LEU A 178 11.57 -0.88 -12.01
C LEU A 178 12.40 0.08 -12.87
N ILE A 179 12.18 1.39 -12.75
CA ILE A 179 12.97 2.42 -13.44
C ILE A 179 14.21 2.78 -12.62
N ALA A 180 14.05 2.96 -11.31
CA ALA A 180 15.12 3.42 -10.43
C ALA A 180 16.28 2.41 -10.33
N PHE A 181 15.99 1.11 -10.21
CA PHE A 181 17.05 0.09 -10.07
C PHE A 181 17.98 -0.01 -11.27
N PRO A 182 17.50 -0.09 -12.53
CA PRO A 182 18.37 -0.07 -13.71
C PRO A 182 19.16 1.25 -13.83
N LEU A 183 18.51 2.39 -13.59
CA LEU A 183 19.18 3.69 -13.65
C LEU A 183 20.28 3.78 -12.60
N LEU A 184 19.99 3.37 -11.37
CA LEU A 184 20.97 3.31 -10.28
C LEU A 184 22.15 2.40 -10.63
N PHE A 185 21.88 1.23 -11.21
CA PHE A 185 22.94 0.33 -11.65
C PHE A 185 23.83 0.96 -12.72
N LEU A 186 23.24 1.65 -13.71
CA LEU A 186 23.98 2.34 -14.77
C LEU A 186 24.84 3.49 -14.21
N VAL A 187 24.28 4.31 -13.32
CA VAL A 187 25.03 5.39 -12.64
C VAL A 187 26.18 4.79 -11.80
N SER A 188 25.89 3.75 -11.03
CA SER A 188 26.92 3.04 -10.25
C SER A 188 28.01 2.44 -11.13
N LEU A 189 27.66 1.90 -12.30
CA LEU A 189 28.60 1.36 -13.27
C LEU A 189 29.51 2.46 -13.86
N TRP A 190 28.94 3.62 -14.14
CA TRP A 190 29.70 4.79 -14.61
C TRP A 190 30.67 5.30 -13.54
N VAL A 191 30.24 5.39 -12.29
CA VAL A 191 31.05 5.86 -11.16
C VAL A 191 32.14 4.86 -10.79
N PHE A 192 31.78 3.60 -10.59
CA PHE A 192 32.71 2.58 -10.07
C PHE A 192 33.53 1.89 -11.15
N ARG A 193 33.12 1.94 -12.40
CA ARG A 193 33.82 1.30 -13.54
C ARG A 193 34.14 -0.19 -13.31
N GLY A 194 33.29 -0.89 -12.54
CA GLY A 194 33.46 -2.30 -12.21
C GLY A 194 32.12 -2.95 -11.89
N LEU A 195 31.82 -4.06 -12.54
CA LEU A 195 30.50 -4.72 -12.49
C LEU A 195 30.10 -5.11 -11.06
N VAL A 196 31.00 -5.69 -10.28
CA VAL A 196 30.72 -6.13 -8.90
C VAL A 196 30.47 -4.93 -7.99
N ALA A 197 31.27 -3.88 -8.10
CA ALA A 197 31.11 -2.69 -7.28
C ALA A 197 29.81 -1.93 -7.61
N SER A 198 29.39 -1.94 -8.88
CA SER A 198 28.14 -1.29 -9.32
C SER A 198 26.87 -2.03 -8.90
N LEU A 199 26.96 -3.32 -8.63
CA LEU A 199 25.81 -4.10 -8.11
C LEU A 199 25.55 -3.87 -6.62
N LEU A 200 26.54 -3.40 -5.86
CA LEU A 200 26.41 -3.23 -4.40
C LEU A 200 25.30 -2.22 -4.01
N PRO A 201 25.24 -1.00 -4.57
CA PRO A 201 24.19 -0.05 -4.20
C PRO A 201 22.77 -0.56 -4.50
N PRO A 202 22.45 -1.11 -5.69
CA PRO A 202 21.14 -1.71 -5.94
C PRO A 202 20.80 -2.86 -5.00
N LEU A 203 21.77 -3.74 -4.70
CA LEU A 203 21.57 -4.85 -3.77
C LEU A 203 21.28 -4.35 -2.34
N MET A 204 21.99 -3.34 -1.88
CA MET A 204 21.73 -2.72 -0.57
C MET A 204 20.36 -2.06 -0.53
N GLY A 205 19.96 -1.38 -1.62
CA GLY A 205 18.61 -0.83 -1.76
C GLY A 205 17.52 -1.92 -1.65
N ALA A 206 17.69 -3.02 -2.37
CA ALA A 206 16.76 -4.15 -2.30
C ALA A 206 16.67 -4.75 -0.88
N LEU A 207 17.82 -4.92 -0.21
CA LEU A 207 17.87 -5.40 1.18
C LEU A 207 17.12 -4.47 2.14
N VAL A 208 17.26 -3.15 1.96
CA VAL A 208 16.55 -2.15 2.78
C VAL A 208 15.05 -2.17 2.52
N ILE A 209 14.62 -2.30 1.27
CA ILE A 209 13.19 -2.42 0.92
C ILE A 209 12.60 -3.69 1.55
N PHE A 210 13.25 -4.84 1.40
CA PHE A 210 12.75 -6.11 1.93
C PHE A 210 12.71 -6.11 3.46
N GLY A 211 13.75 -5.55 4.10
CA GLY A 211 13.76 -5.33 5.55
C GLY A 211 12.68 -4.35 5.99
N GLY A 212 12.47 -3.28 5.21
CA GLY A 212 11.43 -2.29 5.44
C GLY A 212 10.03 -2.91 5.42
N PHE A 213 9.73 -3.74 4.43
CA PHE A 213 8.45 -4.46 4.36
C PHE A 213 8.23 -5.36 5.58
N PHE A 214 9.27 -6.09 6.01
CA PHE A 214 9.20 -6.89 7.21
C PHE A 214 8.87 -6.05 8.45
N PHE A 215 9.62 -4.96 8.67
CA PHE A 215 9.40 -4.11 9.86
C PHE A 215 8.07 -3.34 9.80
N LEU A 216 7.62 -2.92 8.62
CA LEU A 216 6.32 -2.32 8.44
C LEU A 216 5.19 -3.32 8.72
N GLY A 217 5.30 -4.54 8.20
CA GLY A 217 4.31 -5.58 8.44
C GLY A 217 4.20 -5.92 9.93
N VAL A 218 5.33 -6.18 10.59
CA VAL A 218 5.35 -6.44 12.04
C VAL A 218 4.87 -5.22 12.84
N GLY A 219 5.27 -4.02 12.44
CA GLY A 219 4.83 -2.78 13.09
C GLY A 219 3.33 -2.53 12.92
N ASN A 220 2.75 -2.93 11.79
CA ASN A 220 1.33 -2.78 11.52
C ASN A 220 0.45 -3.56 12.50
N GLU A 221 0.85 -4.76 12.90
CA GLU A 221 0.14 -5.58 13.90
C GLU A 221 0.02 -4.89 15.27
N VAL A 222 0.90 -3.92 15.55
CA VAL A 222 0.95 -3.23 16.85
C VAL A 222 0.39 -1.81 16.77
N PHE A 223 0.63 -1.11 15.66
CA PHE A 223 0.40 0.34 15.55
C PHE A 223 -0.66 0.72 14.52
N GLY A 224 -1.16 -0.20 13.70
CA GLY A 224 -2.13 0.12 12.65
C GLY A 224 -1.57 1.13 11.64
N LEU A 225 -0.50 0.75 10.93
CA LEU A 225 0.24 1.67 10.05
C LEU A 225 -0.52 1.93 8.74
N SER A 226 -0.35 3.12 8.22
CA SER A 226 -0.91 3.52 6.92
C SER A 226 -0.07 3.01 5.74
N VAL A 227 -0.73 2.77 4.61
CA VAL A 227 -0.08 2.45 3.32
C VAL A 227 0.96 3.51 2.90
N TYR A 228 0.81 4.76 3.32
CA TYR A 228 1.79 5.82 3.06
C TYR A 228 3.13 5.59 3.77
N ALA A 229 3.16 4.83 4.87
CA ALA A 229 4.40 4.41 5.50
C ALA A 229 5.26 3.56 4.57
N LEU A 230 4.62 2.78 3.67
CA LEU A 230 5.31 2.00 2.65
C LEU A 230 6.12 2.91 1.71
N THR A 231 5.49 3.96 1.18
CA THR A 231 6.15 4.92 0.28
C THR A 231 7.32 5.65 0.96
N LEU A 232 7.15 6.01 2.25
CA LEU A 232 8.23 6.62 3.01
C LEU A 232 9.40 5.68 3.24
N VAL A 233 9.14 4.44 3.65
CA VAL A 233 10.19 3.45 3.92
C VAL A 233 10.91 3.04 2.66
N THR A 234 10.20 2.82 1.56
CA THR A 234 10.82 2.47 0.27
C THR A 234 11.59 3.66 -0.31
N GLY A 235 10.99 4.86 -0.40
CA GLY A 235 11.63 6.03 -0.97
C GLY A 235 12.85 6.52 -0.18
N LEU A 236 12.66 6.80 1.12
CA LEU A 236 13.75 7.26 1.99
C LEU A 236 14.77 6.15 2.26
N GLY A 237 14.29 4.92 2.50
CA GLY A 237 15.15 3.78 2.74
C GLY A 237 16.05 3.48 1.55
N LEU A 238 15.48 3.48 0.34
CA LEU A 238 16.25 3.30 -0.90
C LEU A 238 17.28 4.43 -1.08
N GLY A 239 16.89 5.69 -0.92
CA GLY A 239 17.79 6.84 -1.05
C GLY A 239 18.97 6.74 -0.08
N LEU A 240 18.70 6.52 1.21
CA LEU A 240 19.74 6.37 2.23
C LEU A 240 20.63 5.15 1.99
N ALA A 241 20.07 4.00 1.57
CA ALA A 241 20.83 2.81 1.27
C ALA A 241 21.82 3.04 0.12
N ILE A 242 21.38 3.77 -0.91
CA ILE A 242 22.24 4.16 -2.03
C ILE A 242 23.37 5.05 -1.55
N ASP A 243 23.06 6.14 -0.85
CA ASP A 243 24.04 7.11 -0.41
C ASP A 243 25.10 6.47 0.50
N TYR A 244 24.67 5.69 1.50
CA TYR A 244 25.60 4.98 2.38
C TYR A 244 26.41 3.91 1.65
N SER A 245 25.82 3.17 0.72
CA SER A 245 26.54 2.15 -0.04
C SER A 245 27.60 2.77 -0.96
N LEU A 246 27.28 3.89 -1.63
CA LEU A 246 28.22 4.64 -2.44
C LEU A 246 29.40 5.15 -1.60
N LEU A 247 29.11 5.71 -0.43
CA LEU A 247 30.13 6.19 0.50
C LEU A 247 31.06 5.06 0.96
N ILE A 248 30.48 3.94 1.42
CA ILE A 248 31.24 2.79 1.91
C ILE A 248 32.09 2.16 0.81
N VAL A 249 31.52 1.97 -0.41
CA VAL A 249 32.26 1.38 -1.54
C VAL A 249 33.39 2.31 -1.99
N SER A 250 33.16 3.61 -2.08
CA SER A 250 34.17 4.61 -2.42
C SER A 250 35.31 4.60 -1.40
N ARG A 251 34.96 4.65 -0.11
CA ARG A 251 35.94 4.62 0.97
C ARG A 251 36.75 3.32 0.99
N TYR A 252 36.08 2.19 0.80
CA TYR A 252 36.78 0.89 0.74
C TYR A 252 37.76 0.83 -0.42
N ARG A 253 37.45 1.40 -1.58
CA ARG A 253 38.37 1.47 -2.74
C ARG A 253 39.58 2.36 -2.46
N GLU A 254 39.39 3.48 -1.77
CA GLU A 254 40.48 4.35 -1.32
C GLU A 254 41.43 3.60 -0.39
N GLU A 255 40.89 2.88 0.59
CA GLU A 255 41.71 2.11 1.53
C GLU A 255 42.42 0.94 0.87
N ILE A 256 41.77 0.22 -0.08
CA ILE A 256 42.47 -0.79 -0.90
C ILE A 256 43.64 -0.20 -1.69
N ALA A 257 43.49 0.99 -2.25
CA ALA A 257 44.57 1.64 -2.97
C ALA A 257 45.75 2.04 -2.07
N ARG A 258 45.52 2.26 -0.77
CA ARG A 258 46.54 2.64 0.22
C ARG A 258 47.22 1.44 0.89
N THR A 259 46.45 0.41 1.29
CA THR A 259 46.92 -0.69 2.14
C THR A 259 46.88 -2.05 1.46
N GLY A 260 46.33 -2.11 0.23
CA GLY A 260 46.01 -3.36 -0.46
C GLY A 260 44.69 -4.00 0.03
N PRO A 261 44.20 -5.01 -0.71
CA PRO A 261 42.97 -5.71 -0.34
C PRO A 261 43.19 -6.57 0.91
N GLY A 262 42.31 -6.45 1.91
CA GLY A 262 42.40 -7.26 3.12
C GLY A 262 41.61 -6.71 4.29
N TYR A 263 41.84 -7.37 5.47
CA TYR A 263 41.15 -6.98 6.70
C TYR A 263 41.37 -5.55 7.12
N GLU A 264 42.60 -5.04 6.93
CA GLU A 264 42.97 -3.67 7.34
C GLU A 264 42.17 -2.60 6.56
N ALA A 265 42.06 -2.76 5.23
CA ALA A 265 41.25 -1.88 4.42
C ALA A 265 39.77 -1.92 4.83
N LEU A 266 39.20 -3.11 5.04
CA LEU A 266 37.80 -3.27 5.47
C LEU A 266 37.57 -2.69 6.86
N ALA A 267 38.43 -3.00 7.83
CA ALA A 267 38.29 -2.54 9.20
C ALA A 267 38.42 -1.01 9.30
N THR A 268 39.32 -0.41 8.54
CA THR A 268 39.46 1.06 8.48
C THR A 268 38.24 1.71 7.87
N THR A 269 37.73 1.18 6.74
CA THR A 269 36.50 1.65 6.13
C THR A 269 35.29 1.65 7.08
N MET A 270 35.18 0.60 7.90
CA MET A 270 34.06 0.48 8.86
C MET A 270 34.19 1.36 10.11
N ARG A 271 35.37 1.93 10.38
CA ARG A 271 35.62 2.81 11.52
C ARG A 271 35.51 4.29 11.21
N THR A 272 35.56 4.64 9.96
CA THR A 272 35.46 6.02 9.43
C THR A 272 34.12 6.29 8.78
#